data_9669e0ab5a630c739e83caa2d82457d5
#
_entry.id   9669e0ab5a630c739e83caa2d82457d5
#
_cell.length_a   1.000
_cell.length_b   1.000
_cell.length_c   1.000
_cell.angle_alpha   90.00
_cell.angle_beta   90.00
_cell.angle_gamma   90.00
#
_symmetry.space_group_name_H-M   'P 1'
#
loop_
_entity.id
_entity.type
_entity.pdbx_description
1 polymer ?
#
loop_
_entity_poly.entity_id
_entity_poly.type
_entity_poly.pdbx_seq_one_letter_code
_entity_poly.pdbx_strand_id
1 'polypeptide(L)'
;MAKNNSKTNGTKETDTKVKPLFVQVDETTRNIIDKYKHLGTTISNLVKDAIEMYDEYNSMLPEVKAIIDTYKEEKENLITFLERAISYYGRQKNLDRDLWVRTRDEMKMMLIGKTTFNQLIAAAEAPKDALEKPFKKNVAIDLILWYTGKPLKNLKLEELITTVQKIWVVANYFYKIDVHQEGDEFHLLFKHRQNKRYSRYWLGYFTQLFHSEELAYKCITEGQTFDETLSMTIKAAFKKG
;
A
#
# COMPACT_ATOMS: atom_id res chain seq x y z
N MET A 1 -62.21 5.14 -59.44
CA MET A 1 -61.40 3.89 -59.49
C MET A 1 -59.96 4.25 -59.39
N ALA A 2 -59.38 4.08 -58.21
CA ALA A 2 -57.94 4.33 -57.93
C ALA A 2 -57.36 3.02 -57.44
N LYS A 3 -56.36 2.50 -58.14
CA LYS A 3 -55.59 1.29 -57.73
C LYS A 3 -54.48 1.66 -56.82
N ASN A 4 -54.51 1.18 -55.57
CA ASN A 4 -53.41 1.23 -54.63
C ASN A 4 -52.36 0.16 -55.00
N ASN A 5 -51.17 0.59 -55.36
CA ASN A 5 -49.99 -0.26 -55.44
C ASN A 5 -49.22 -0.19 -54.11
N SER A 6 -49.35 -1.23 -53.32
CA SER A 6 -48.55 -1.49 -52.17
C SER A 6 -47.17 -2.02 -52.61
N LYS A 7 -46.08 -1.23 -52.41
CA LYS A 7 -44.69 -1.67 -52.53
C LYS A 7 -44.28 -2.33 -51.25
N THR A 8 -44.16 -3.62 -51.27
CA THR A 8 -43.41 -4.39 -50.18
C THR A 8 -41.94 -4.11 -50.29
N ASN A 9 -41.40 -3.43 -49.30
CA ASN A 9 -39.95 -3.30 -49.07
C ASN A 9 -39.40 -4.64 -48.57
N GLY A 10 -38.74 -5.39 -49.46
CA GLY A 10 -37.96 -6.56 -49.10
C GLY A 10 -36.72 -6.14 -48.32
N THR A 11 -36.70 -6.48 -47.05
CA THR A 11 -35.49 -6.44 -46.21
C THR A 11 -34.48 -7.44 -46.79
N LYS A 12 -33.36 -6.95 -47.34
CA LYS A 12 -32.23 -7.80 -47.71
C LYS A 12 -31.60 -8.34 -46.42
N GLU A 13 -31.90 -9.61 -46.10
CA GLU A 13 -31.06 -10.38 -45.20
C GLU A 13 -29.65 -10.46 -45.80
N THR A 14 -28.70 -9.80 -45.18
CA THR A 14 -27.29 -9.98 -45.48
C THR A 14 -26.87 -11.36 -44.96
N ASP A 15 -26.86 -12.33 -45.87
CA ASP A 15 -26.33 -13.68 -45.66
C ASP A 15 -24.82 -13.55 -45.34
N THR A 16 -24.48 -13.37 -44.07
CA THR A 16 -23.10 -13.34 -43.58
C THR A 16 -22.55 -14.75 -43.69
N LYS A 17 -21.96 -15.09 -44.83
CA LYS A 17 -21.25 -16.35 -45.04
C LYS A 17 -20.15 -16.50 -44.03
N VAL A 18 -20.36 -17.33 -43.02
CA VAL A 18 -19.34 -17.73 -42.07
C VAL A 18 -18.18 -18.40 -42.82
N LYS A 19 -16.99 -17.76 -42.75
CA LYS A 19 -15.79 -18.32 -43.38
C LYS A 19 -15.08 -19.21 -42.35
N PRO A 20 -14.62 -20.40 -42.74
CA PRO A 20 -13.84 -21.25 -41.81
C PRO A 20 -12.50 -20.60 -41.47
N LEU A 21 -12.10 -20.66 -40.22
CA LEU A 21 -10.78 -20.27 -39.71
C LEU A 21 -9.95 -21.50 -39.46
N PHE A 22 -8.77 -21.59 -40.05
CA PHE A 22 -7.82 -22.66 -39.82
C PHE A 22 -6.63 -22.12 -38.99
N VAL A 23 -6.39 -22.74 -37.81
CA VAL A 23 -5.31 -22.38 -36.92
C VAL A 23 -4.50 -23.63 -36.62
N GLN A 24 -3.17 -23.54 -36.72
CA GLN A 24 -2.26 -24.57 -36.21
C GLN A 24 -2.06 -24.30 -34.73
N VAL A 25 -2.16 -25.35 -33.92
CA VAL A 25 -1.97 -25.30 -32.48
C VAL A 25 -0.90 -26.28 -32.06
N ASP A 26 -0.11 -25.92 -31.06
CA ASP A 26 0.84 -26.81 -30.42
C ASP A 26 0.14 -27.87 -29.54
N GLU A 27 0.92 -28.81 -29.03
CA GLU A 27 0.41 -29.91 -28.20
C GLU A 27 -0.24 -29.42 -26.91
N THR A 28 0.32 -28.39 -26.27
CA THR A 28 -0.20 -27.80 -25.03
C THR A 28 -1.60 -27.19 -25.27
N THR A 29 -1.73 -26.41 -26.33
CA THR A 29 -3.01 -25.80 -26.73
C THR A 29 -4.04 -26.87 -27.13
N ARG A 30 -3.59 -27.95 -27.80
CA ARG A 30 -4.46 -29.09 -28.16
C ARG A 30 -5.01 -29.77 -26.90
N ASN A 31 -4.18 -30.03 -25.91
CA ASN A 31 -4.61 -30.63 -24.64
C ASN A 31 -5.65 -29.77 -23.91
N ILE A 32 -5.50 -28.44 -23.95
CA ILE A 32 -6.48 -27.52 -23.40
C ILE A 32 -7.81 -27.61 -24.17
N ILE A 33 -7.78 -27.60 -25.49
CA ILE A 33 -8.97 -27.72 -26.35
C ILE A 33 -9.70 -29.04 -26.06
N ASP A 34 -8.97 -30.16 -25.97
CA ASP A 34 -9.57 -31.47 -25.71
C ASP A 34 -10.19 -31.54 -24.32
N LYS A 35 -9.57 -30.95 -23.30
CA LYS A 35 -10.15 -30.80 -21.96
C LYS A 35 -11.52 -30.11 -22.01
N TYR A 36 -11.64 -28.98 -22.70
CA TYR A 36 -12.89 -28.25 -22.78
C TYR A 36 -13.93 -28.94 -23.66
N LYS A 37 -13.52 -29.69 -24.68
CA LYS A 37 -14.42 -30.60 -25.42
C LYS A 37 -15.06 -31.65 -24.53
N HIS A 38 -14.26 -32.28 -23.64
CA HIS A 38 -14.79 -33.25 -22.69
C HIS A 38 -15.79 -32.63 -21.70
N LEU A 39 -15.69 -31.31 -21.46
CA LEU A 39 -16.65 -30.56 -20.67
C LEU A 39 -17.87 -30.07 -21.46
N GLY A 40 -18.00 -30.45 -22.74
CA GLY A 40 -19.14 -30.13 -23.61
C GLY A 40 -19.03 -28.82 -24.37
N THR A 41 -17.89 -28.13 -24.34
CA THR A 41 -17.66 -26.88 -25.08
C THR A 41 -17.26 -27.19 -26.52
N THR A 42 -17.86 -26.55 -27.51
CA THR A 42 -17.43 -26.64 -28.91
C THR A 42 -16.16 -25.82 -29.16
N ILE A 43 -15.35 -26.24 -30.16
CA ILE A 43 -14.13 -25.50 -30.51
C ILE A 43 -14.48 -24.05 -30.94
N SER A 44 -15.56 -23.86 -31.67
CA SER A 44 -16.00 -22.54 -32.08
C SER A 44 -16.33 -21.61 -30.93
N ASN A 45 -17.03 -22.12 -29.92
CA ASN A 45 -17.32 -21.36 -28.70
C ASN A 45 -16.01 -21.05 -27.91
N LEU A 46 -15.13 -22.04 -27.75
CA LEU A 46 -13.85 -21.83 -27.07
C LEU A 46 -13.00 -20.76 -27.76
N VAL A 47 -12.92 -20.79 -29.10
CA VAL A 47 -12.20 -19.77 -29.87
C VAL A 47 -12.86 -18.40 -29.75
N LYS A 48 -14.20 -18.34 -29.81
CA LYS A 48 -14.94 -17.09 -29.61
C LYS A 48 -14.67 -16.49 -28.25
N ASP A 49 -14.82 -17.27 -27.19
CA ASP A 49 -14.60 -16.83 -25.81
C ASP A 49 -13.15 -16.37 -25.60
N ALA A 50 -12.17 -17.06 -26.20
CA ALA A 50 -10.76 -16.66 -26.14
C ALA A 50 -10.50 -15.33 -26.85
N ILE A 51 -11.12 -15.10 -28.01
CA ILE A 51 -10.99 -13.83 -28.75
C ILE A 51 -11.65 -12.69 -27.97
N GLU A 52 -12.84 -12.90 -27.44
CA GLU A 52 -13.55 -11.91 -26.61
C GLU A 52 -12.74 -11.55 -25.37
N MET A 53 -12.19 -12.54 -24.65
CA MET A 53 -11.32 -12.32 -23.49
C MET A 53 -10.02 -11.56 -23.86
N TYR A 54 -9.44 -11.85 -25.01
CA TYR A 54 -8.25 -11.14 -25.50
C TYR A 54 -8.57 -9.68 -25.85
N ASP A 55 -9.71 -9.43 -26.46
CA ASP A 55 -10.18 -8.07 -26.79
C ASP A 55 -10.50 -7.28 -25.52
N GLU A 56 -11.21 -7.88 -24.56
CA GLU A 56 -11.46 -7.28 -23.24
C GLU A 56 -10.16 -6.90 -22.52
N TYR A 57 -9.15 -7.79 -22.52
CA TYR A 57 -7.85 -7.48 -21.93
C TYR A 57 -7.18 -6.30 -22.66
N ASN A 58 -7.21 -6.27 -24.00
CA ASN A 58 -6.61 -5.19 -24.76
C ASN A 58 -7.37 -3.86 -24.66
N SER A 59 -8.63 -3.91 -24.32
CA SER A 59 -9.50 -2.75 -24.09
C SER A 59 -9.37 -2.16 -22.68
N MET A 60 -8.66 -2.84 -21.76
CA MET A 60 -8.43 -2.33 -20.42
C MET A 60 -7.68 -0.99 -20.46
N LEU A 61 -8.00 -0.11 -19.49
CA LEU A 61 -7.31 1.15 -19.33
C LEU A 61 -5.79 0.95 -19.15
N PRO A 62 -4.95 1.80 -19.74
CA PRO A 62 -3.50 1.69 -19.65
C PRO A 62 -3.00 1.62 -18.21
N GLU A 63 -3.63 2.35 -17.29
CA GLU A 63 -3.30 2.34 -15.86
C GLU A 63 -3.55 0.97 -15.22
N VAL A 64 -4.62 0.28 -15.63
CA VAL A 64 -4.96 -1.06 -15.13
C VAL A 64 -3.94 -2.09 -15.64
N LYS A 65 -3.55 -2.00 -16.92
CA LYS A 65 -2.49 -2.85 -17.48
C LYS A 65 -1.17 -2.65 -16.74
N ALA A 66 -0.78 -1.40 -16.50
CA ALA A 66 0.43 -1.07 -15.75
C ALA A 66 0.41 -1.64 -14.32
N ILE A 67 -0.75 -1.67 -13.66
CA ILE A 67 -0.93 -2.33 -12.35
C ILE A 67 -0.72 -3.84 -12.49
N ILE A 68 -1.33 -4.48 -13.48
CA ILE A 68 -1.16 -5.91 -13.73
C ILE A 68 0.32 -6.23 -13.96
N ASP A 69 1.00 -5.50 -14.84
CA ASP A 69 2.41 -5.71 -15.18
C ASP A 69 3.35 -5.48 -13.98
N THR A 70 2.99 -4.54 -13.08
CA THR A 70 3.80 -4.23 -11.89
C THR A 70 3.65 -5.26 -10.78
N TYR A 71 2.45 -5.81 -10.57
CA TYR A 71 2.13 -6.61 -9.39
C TYR A 71 1.88 -8.09 -9.67
N LYS A 72 1.76 -8.48 -10.94
CA LYS A 72 1.68 -9.89 -11.34
C LYS A 72 3.06 -10.54 -11.21
N GLU A 73 3.14 -11.67 -10.52
CA GLU A 73 4.39 -12.43 -10.38
C GLU A 73 4.79 -13.07 -11.72
N GLU A 74 6.09 -13.24 -11.95
CA GLU A 74 6.65 -13.71 -13.25
C GLU A 74 6.04 -15.05 -13.70
N LYS A 75 5.73 -15.95 -12.76
CA LYS A 75 5.15 -17.28 -13.05
C LYS A 75 3.64 -17.34 -12.84
N GLU A 76 3.01 -16.24 -12.47
CA GLU A 76 1.59 -16.16 -12.19
C GLU A 76 0.82 -15.93 -13.52
N ASN A 77 -0.22 -16.74 -13.77
CA ASN A 77 -1.11 -16.45 -14.89
C ASN A 77 -2.10 -15.33 -14.54
N LEU A 78 -2.72 -14.73 -15.54
CA LEU A 78 -3.63 -13.59 -15.37
C LEU A 78 -4.82 -13.91 -14.44
N ILE A 79 -5.41 -15.09 -14.57
CA ILE A 79 -6.57 -15.49 -13.76
C ILE A 79 -6.19 -15.58 -12.28
N THR A 80 -5.09 -16.25 -11.96
CA THR A 80 -4.59 -16.36 -10.58
C THR A 80 -4.29 -14.97 -9.98
N PHE A 81 -3.69 -14.08 -10.79
CA PHE A 81 -3.48 -12.69 -10.37
C PHE A 81 -4.81 -11.98 -10.07
N LEU A 82 -5.80 -12.10 -10.97
CA LEU A 82 -7.12 -11.48 -10.78
C LEU A 82 -7.86 -12.05 -9.57
N GLU A 83 -7.84 -13.36 -9.35
CA GLU A 83 -8.41 -14.00 -8.17
C GLU A 83 -7.77 -13.46 -6.88
N ARG A 84 -6.45 -13.34 -6.85
CA ARG A 84 -5.70 -12.75 -5.73
C ARG A 84 -6.04 -11.27 -5.53
N ALA A 85 -6.10 -10.49 -6.61
CA ALA A 85 -6.45 -9.09 -6.57
C ALA A 85 -7.90 -8.85 -6.10
N ILE A 86 -8.87 -9.61 -6.61
CA ILE A 86 -10.28 -9.54 -6.22
C ILE A 86 -10.46 -9.97 -4.75
N SER A 87 -9.80 -11.05 -4.34
CA SER A 87 -9.83 -11.53 -2.95
C SER A 87 -9.19 -10.51 -1.99
N TYR A 88 -8.12 -9.85 -2.43
CA TYR A 88 -7.52 -8.74 -1.69
C TYR A 88 -8.48 -7.56 -1.58
N TYR A 89 -9.06 -7.12 -2.69
CA TYR A 89 -10.03 -6.02 -2.72
C TYR A 89 -11.28 -6.31 -1.86
N GLY A 90 -11.84 -7.53 -1.94
CA GLY A 90 -12.95 -7.95 -1.10
C GLY A 90 -12.63 -7.89 0.40
N ARG A 91 -11.42 -8.30 0.80
CA ARG A 91 -10.94 -8.16 2.18
C ARG A 91 -10.68 -6.70 2.59
N GLN A 92 -10.30 -5.85 1.64
CA GLN A 92 -10.07 -4.42 1.87
C GLN A 92 -11.38 -3.62 1.99
N LYS A 93 -12.45 -4.06 1.33
CA LYS A 93 -13.80 -3.49 1.45
C LYS A 93 -14.51 -3.85 2.77
N ASN A 94 -13.76 -4.19 3.81
CA ASN A 94 -14.35 -4.24 5.13
C ASN A 94 -14.79 -2.81 5.52
N LEU A 95 -16.09 -2.65 5.82
CA LEU A 95 -16.71 -1.36 6.19
C LEU A 95 -15.94 -0.64 7.30
N ASP A 96 -15.40 -1.38 8.27
CA ASP A 96 -14.62 -0.82 9.39
C ASP A 96 -13.31 -0.19 8.92
N ARG A 97 -12.65 -0.77 7.93
CA ARG A 97 -11.40 -0.26 7.40
C ARG A 97 -11.61 0.99 6.54
N ASP A 98 -12.66 0.99 5.71
CA ASP A 98 -13.03 2.16 4.91
C ASP A 98 -13.44 3.32 5.81
N LEU A 99 -14.23 3.04 6.85
CA LEU A 99 -14.58 4.00 7.89
C LEU A 99 -13.34 4.56 8.60
N TRP A 100 -12.36 3.70 8.92
CA TRP A 100 -11.10 4.13 9.53
C TRP A 100 -10.32 5.10 8.62
N VAL A 101 -10.14 4.75 7.33
CA VAL A 101 -9.44 5.61 6.36
C VAL A 101 -10.15 6.96 6.23
N ARG A 102 -11.47 6.96 6.12
CA ARG A 102 -12.26 8.19 6.03
C ARG A 102 -12.15 9.04 7.30
N THR A 103 -12.27 8.46 8.48
CA THR A 103 -12.15 9.21 9.75
C THR A 103 -10.74 9.79 9.91
N ARG A 104 -9.69 9.06 9.52
CA ARG A 104 -8.33 9.58 9.48
C ARG A 104 -8.22 10.81 8.57
N ASP A 105 -8.74 10.71 7.34
CA ASP A 105 -8.51 11.72 6.30
C ASP A 105 -9.47 12.91 6.41
N GLU A 106 -10.75 12.69 6.72
CA GLU A 106 -11.78 13.72 6.81
C GLU A 106 -11.79 14.40 8.19
N MET A 107 -11.75 13.60 9.27
CA MET A 107 -11.83 14.09 10.65
C MET A 107 -10.45 14.32 11.30
N LYS A 108 -9.35 14.08 10.57
CA LYS A 108 -7.97 14.26 11.04
C LYS A 108 -7.64 13.46 12.30
N MET A 109 -8.23 12.28 12.45
CA MET A 109 -7.95 11.39 13.58
C MET A 109 -6.55 10.80 13.48
N MET A 110 -5.93 10.57 14.64
CA MET A 110 -4.65 9.87 14.76
C MET A 110 -4.86 8.46 15.31
N LEU A 111 -4.05 7.52 14.83
CA LEU A 111 -4.00 6.17 15.40
C LEU A 111 -3.07 6.18 16.62
N ILE A 112 -3.63 6.03 17.81
CA ILE A 112 -2.88 6.00 19.07
C ILE A 112 -3.02 4.65 19.75
N GLY A 113 -1.89 4.08 20.22
CA GLY A 113 -1.89 2.86 21.01
C GLY A 113 -2.51 3.06 22.39
N LYS A 114 -3.24 2.05 22.90
CA LYS A 114 -3.86 2.10 24.25
C LYS A 114 -2.86 2.43 25.35
N THR A 115 -1.63 1.88 25.28
CA THR A 115 -0.57 2.19 26.25
C THR A 115 -0.21 3.67 26.25
N THR A 116 0.00 4.27 25.08
CA THR A 116 0.30 5.70 24.96
C THR A 116 -0.88 6.55 25.45
N PHE A 117 -2.11 6.17 25.10
CA PHE A 117 -3.30 6.88 25.58
C PHE A 117 -3.43 6.84 27.10
N ASN A 118 -3.25 5.66 27.72
CA ASN A 118 -3.28 5.53 29.18
C ASN A 118 -2.18 6.35 29.87
N GLN A 119 -1.00 6.46 29.25
CA GLN A 119 0.08 7.32 29.77
C GLN A 119 -0.29 8.80 29.70
N LEU A 120 -0.98 9.24 28.62
CA LEU A 120 -1.48 10.61 28.51
C LEU A 120 -2.55 10.91 29.57
N ILE A 121 -3.46 9.96 29.83
CA ILE A 121 -4.47 10.10 30.89
C ILE A 121 -3.78 10.20 32.26
N ALA A 122 -2.86 9.29 32.58
CA ALA A 122 -2.11 9.32 33.84
C ALA A 122 -1.33 10.63 34.02
N ALA A 123 -0.72 11.16 32.94
CA ALA A 123 -0.04 12.45 32.97
C ALA A 123 -1.01 13.62 33.19
N ALA A 124 -2.24 13.52 32.68
CA ALA A 124 -3.27 14.54 32.92
C ALA A 124 -3.82 14.52 34.34
N GLU A 125 -3.96 13.34 34.97
CA GLU A 125 -4.44 13.16 36.34
C GLU A 125 -3.38 13.56 37.38
N ALA A 126 -2.10 13.23 37.13
CA ALA A 126 -0.99 13.51 38.04
C ALA A 126 0.20 14.16 37.29
N PRO A 127 0.11 15.43 36.86
CA PRO A 127 1.12 16.06 36.04
C PRO A 127 2.52 16.10 36.64
N LYS A 128 2.64 16.21 37.97
CA LYS A 128 3.92 16.22 38.71
C LYS A 128 4.59 14.87 38.61
N ASP A 129 3.86 13.79 38.86
CA ASP A 129 4.38 12.43 38.83
C ASP A 129 4.81 12.00 37.43
N ALA A 130 4.11 12.48 36.41
CA ALA A 130 4.45 12.19 35.02
C ALA A 130 5.77 12.82 34.58
N LEU A 131 6.18 13.95 35.17
CA LEU A 131 7.48 14.58 34.93
C LEU A 131 8.65 13.85 35.64
N GLU A 132 8.36 13.22 36.80
CA GLU A 132 9.34 12.52 37.60
C GLU A 132 9.56 11.06 37.17
N LYS A 133 8.59 10.45 36.54
CA LYS A 133 8.65 9.06 36.04
C LYS A 133 8.66 9.04 34.51
N PRO A 134 9.87 9.12 33.91
CA PRO A 134 9.98 9.01 32.46
C PRO A 134 9.33 7.70 31.99
N PHE A 135 8.71 7.73 30.82
CA PHE A 135 8.07 6.56 30.21
C PHE A 135 9.02 5.36 30.29
N LYS A 136 8.64 4.32 31.02
CA LYS A 136 9.48 3.14 31.26
C LYS A 136 9.89 2.41 29.99
N LYS A 137 9.16 2.62 28.87
CA LYS A 137 9.44 1.98 27.60
C LYS A 137 9.04 2.89 26.45
N ASN A 138 9.96 3.08 25.50
CA ASN A 138 9.63 3.78 24.26
C ASN A 138 8.77 2.88 23.38
N VAL A 139 7.49 3.22 23.24
CA VAL A 139 6.50 2.45 22.46
C VAL A 139 6.91 2.30 20.98
N ALA A 140 7.79 3.18 20.47
CA ALA A 140 8.33 3.06 19.13
C ALA A 140 9.01 1.73 18.88
N ILE A 141 9.75 1.21 19.89
CA ILE A 141 10.49 -0.05 19.77
C ILE A 141 9.54 -1.21 19.47
N ASP A 142 8.44 -1.31 20.23
CA ASP A 142 7.44 -2.36 20.04
C ASP A 142 6.74 -2.22 18.68
N LEU A 143 6.44 -1.00 18.26
CA LEU A 143 5.78 -0.72 17.00
C LEU A 143 6.69 -1.05 15.79
N ILE A 144 7.97 -0.72 15.89
CA ILE A 144 8.97 -1.03 14.86
C ILE A 144 9.19 -2.54 14.78
N LEU A 145 9.32 -3.24 15.92
CA LEU A 145 9.42 -4.69 15.97
C LEU A 145 8.21 -5.37 15.35
N TRP A 146 7.01 -4.92 15.69
CA TRP A 146 5.77 -5.44 15.11
C TRP A 146 5.72 -5.25 13.60
N TYR A 147 6.11 -4.07 13.10
CA TYR A 147 6.04 -3.73 11.68
C TYR A 147 7.09 -4.45 10.84
N THR A 148 8.34 -4.51 11.34
CA THR A 148 9.48 -5.08 10.59
C THR A 148 9.66 -6.57 10.81
N GLY A 149 9.09 -7.13 11.90
CA GLY A 149 9.38 -8.49 12.36
C GLY A 149 10.82 -8.66 12.86
N LYS A 150 11.61 -7.58 13.01
CA LYS A 150 13.02 -7.61 13.37
C LYS A 150 13.28 -6.80 14.65
N PRO A 151 14.09 -7.32 15.61
CA PRO A 151 14.58 -6.53 16.73
C PRO A 151 15.44 -5.36 16.23
N LEU A 152 15.46 -4.24 16.98
CA LEU A 152 16.19 -3.03 16.60
C LEU A 152 17.66 -3.27 16.28
N LYS A 153 18.33 -4.18 17.01
CA LYS A 153 19.73 -4.54 16.77
C LYS A 153 20.03 -5.11 15.38
N ASN A 154 19.01 -5.59 14.69
CA ASN A 154 19.13 -6.20 13.36
C ASN A 154 18.75 -5.22 12.23
N LEU A 155 18.32 -3.98 12.57
CA LEU A 155 17.96 -2.96 11.60
C LEU A 155 19.16 -2.07 11.28
N LYS A 156 19.38 -1.79 10.00
CA LYS A 156 20.29 -0.71 9.57
C LYS A 156 19.61 0.65 9.84
N LEU A 157 20.42 1.72 9.96
CA LEU A 157 19.89 3.07 10.22
C LEU A 157 18.89 3.52 9.15
N GLU A 158 19.21 3.27 7.88
CA GLU A 158 18.33 3.59 6.75
C GLU A 158 16.96 2.86 6.86
N GLU A 159 16.99 1.56 7.19
CA GLU A 159 15.77 0.75 7.37
C GLU A 159 14.93 1.26 8.56
N LEU A 160 15.59 1.66 9.65
CA LEU A 160 14.92 2.25 10.80
C LEU A 160 14.27 3.60 10.45
N ILE A 161 14.97 4.48 9.75
CA ILE A 161 14.46 5.78 9.31
C ILE A 161 13.26 5.60 8.37
N THR A 162 13.37 4.72 7.37
CA THR A 162 12.28 4.41 6.44
C THR A 162 11.05 3.87 7.18
N THR A 163 11.28 3.04 8.19
CA THR A 163 10.20 2.49 9.04
C THR A 163 9.50 3.59 9.83
N VAL A 164 10.27 4.47 10.46
CA VAL A 164 9.75 5.66 11.17
C VAL A 164 8.92 6.52 10.22
N GLN A 165 9.49 6.88 9.05
CA GLN A 165 8.79 7.69 8.05
C GLN A 165 7.42 7.08 7.72
N LYS A 166 7.38 5.79 7.42
CA LYS A 166 6.16 5.10 7.00
C LYS A 166 5.11 5.02 8.10
N ILE A 167 5.50 4.57 9.29
CA ILE A 167 4.55 4.33 10.39
C ILE A 167 3.94 5.64 10.89
N TRP A 168 4.75 6.67 11.13
CA TRP A 168 4.28 7.92 11.72
C TRP A 168 3.45 8.76 10.76
N VAL A 169 3.67 8.62 9.44
CA VAL A 169 2.80 9.22 8.42
C VAL A 169 1.47 8.46 8.32
N VAL A 170 1.50 7.12 8.28
CA VAL A 170 0.27 6.31 8.21
C VAL A 170 -0.60 6.51 9.45
N ALA A 171 0.01 6.64 10.62
CA ALA A 171 -0.71 6.92 11.88
C ALA A 171 -1.19 8.38 12.02
N ASN A 172 -0.92 9.23 11.01
CA ASN A 172 -1.33 10.63 10.94
C ASN A 172 -0.75 11.54 12.05
N TYR A 173 0.41 11.18 12.59
CA TYR A 173 1.18 12.08 13.46
C TYR A 173 1.84 13.20 12.66
N PHE A 174 2.34 12.85 11.48
CA PHE A 174 2.89 13.79 10.50
C PHE A 174 2.20 13.57 9.16
N TYR A 175 1.88 14.63 8.46
CA TYR A 175 1.32 14.48 7.11
C TYR A 175 2.41 14.20 6.07
N LYS A 176 3.69 14.51 6.40
CA LYS A 176 4.85 14.20 5.57
C LYS A 176 6.12 14.16 6.43
N ILE A 177 7.02 13.24 6.10
CA ILE A 177 8.39 13.22 6.61
C ILE A 177 9.30 13.14 5.39
N ASP A 178 10.01 14.23 5.10
CA ASP A 178 11.04 14.23 4.04
C ASP A 178 12.35 13.70 4.62
N VAL A 179 13.00 12.80 3.88
CA VAL A 179 14.29 12.23 4.24
C VAL A 179 15.27 12.53 3.12
N HIS A 180 16.37 13.17 3.45
CA HIS A 180 17.49 13.40 2.56
C HIS A 180 18.75 12.78 3.18
N GLN A 181 19.51 12.04 2.38
CA GLN A 181 20.76 11.44 2.81
C GLN A 181 21.94 12.15 2.14
N GLU A 182 22.90 12.54 2.94
CA GLU A 182 24.16 13.12 2.50
C GLU A 182 25.33 12.35 3.13
N GLY A 183 25.96 11.49 2.34
CA GLY A 183 26.97 10.56 2.85
C GLY A 183 26.41 9.59 3.87
N ASP A 184 26.92 9.68 5.12
CA ASP A 184 26.49 8.88 6.27
C ASP A 184 25.51 9.61 7.22
N GLU A 185 25.07 10.80 6.82
CA GLU A 185 24.10 11.62 7.56
C GLU A 185 22.73 11.58 6.91
N PHE A 186 21.68 11.54 7.73
CA PHE A 186 20.29 11.60 7.34
C PHE A 186 19.67 12.87 7.89
N HIS A 187 19.11 13.70 7.01
CA HIS A 187 18.37 14.89 7.34
C HIS A 187 16.87 14.61 7.21
N LEU A 188 16.15 14.66 8.31
CA LEU A 188 14.71 14.40 8.38
C LEU A 188 13.97 15.71 8.64
N LEU A 189 12.97 16.00 7.81
CA LEU A 189 12.06 17.11 8.03
C LEU A 189 10.64 16.56 8.25
N PHE A 190 10.18 16.60 9.48
CA PHE A 190 8.85 16.17 9.89
C PHE A 190 7.89 17.36 9.78
N LYS A 191 6.80 17.18 9.04
CA LYS A 191 5.79 18.20 8.80
C LYS A 191 4.47 17.81 9.47
N HIS A 192 3.94 18.71 10.29
CA HIS A 192 2.68 18.54 11.00
C HIS A 192 1.87 19.84 10.99
N ARG A 193 0.64 19.80 11.50
CA ARG A 193 -0.25 20.98 11.58
C ARG A 193 -0.47 21.42 13.03
N GLN A 194 0.52 21.19 13.88
CA GLN A 194 0.50 21.47 15.30
C GLN A 194 1.52 22.57 15.64
N ASN A 195 1.59 22.96 16.89
CA ASN A 195 2.48 23.99 17.38
C ASN A 195 3.88 23.46 17.76
N LYS A 196 4.78 24.37 18.13
CA LYS A 196 6.15 24.08 18.56
C LYS A 196 6.27 23.12 19.76
N ARG A 197 5.22 23.04 20.63
CA ARG A 197 5.20 22.06 21.73
C ARG A 197 5.16 20.64 21.19
N TYR A 198 4.40 20.41 20.13
CA TYR A 198 4.34 19.13 19.44
C TYR A 198 5.70 18.75 18.84
N SER A 199 6.38 19.68 18.18
CA SER A 199 7.74 19.48 17.63
C SER A 199 8.73 19.10 18.74
N ARG A 200 8.69 19.78 19.91
CA ARG A 200 9.57 19.48 21.05
C ARG A 200 9.33 18.09 21.64
N TYR A 201 8.08 17.67 21.75
CA TYR A 201 7.72 16.33 22.22
C TYR A 201 8.33 15.26 21.30
N TRP A 202 8.12 15.39 20.00
CA TRP A 202 8.59 14.42 19.03
C TRP A 202 10.12 14.43 18.87
N LEU A 203 10.77 15.58 19.01
CA LEU A 203 12.23 15.63 19.06
C LEU A 203 12.76 14.76 20.20
N GLY A 204 12.25 14.94 21.41
CA GLY A 204 12.66 14.11 22.56
C GLY A 204 12.38 12.63 22.37
N TYR A 205 11.20 12.31 21.81
CA TYR A 205 10.79 10.93 21.53
C TYR A 205 11.71 10.22 20.52
N PHE A 206 12.02 10.86 19.39
CA PHE A 206 12.92 10.28 18.40
C PHE A 206 14.39 10.28 18.87
N THR A 207 14.83 11.28 19.63
CA THR A 207 16.15 11.26 20.24
C THR A 207 16.31 10.03 21.13
N GLN A 208 15.33 9.70 21.97
CA GLN A 208 15.36 8.47 22.78
C GLN A 208 15.39 7.21 21.91
N LEU A 209 14.61 7.15 20.83
CA LEU A 209 14.61 6.00 19.93
C LEU A 209 15.99 5.78 19.30
N PHE A 210 16.59 6.83 18.73
CA PHE A 210 17.89 6.74 18.05
C PHE A 210 19.07 6.59 19.02
N HIS A 211 18.88 6.93 20.30
CA HIS A 211 19.86 6.66 21.35
C HIS A 211 19.61 5.35 22.12
N SER A 212 18.65 4.54 21.67
CA SER A 212 18.34 3.28 22.35
C SER A 212 19.53 2.33 22.41
N GLU A 213 19.74 1.73 23.57
CA GLU A 213 20.77 0.70 23.78
C GLU A 213 20.48 -0.60 22.99
N GLU A 214 19.23 -0.76 22.56
CA GLU A 214 18.82 -1.89 21.73
C GLU A 214 19.32 -1.81 20.26
N LEU A 215 19.89 -0.68 19.84
CA LEU A 215 20.53 -0.54 18.53
C LEU A 215 21.94 -1.16 18.54
N ALA A 216 22.32 -1.82 17.43
CA ALA A 216 23.68 -2.35 17.27
C ALA A 216 24.76 -1.28 17.10
N TYR A 217 24.37 -0.03 16.88
CA TYR A 217 25.22 1.14 16.65
C TYR A 217 24.74 2.31 17.52
N LYS A 218 25.62 3.28 17.70
CA LYS A 218 25.26 4.55 18.36
C LYS A 218 24.87 5.57 17.31
N CYS A 219 23.85 6.38 17.58
CA CYS A 219 23.51 7.54 16.75
C CYS A 219 23.97 8.83 17.45
N ILE A 220 24.41 9.77 16.64
CA ILE A 220 24.51 11.18 17.02
C ILE A 220 23.29 11.84 16.40
N THR A 221 22.56 12.62 17.20
CA THR A 221 21.34 13.30 16.76
C THR A 221 21.40 14.76 17.11
N GLU A 222 21.04 15.61 16.14
CA GLU A 222 20.83 17.03 16.33
C GLU A 222 19.43 17.38 15.85
N GLY A 223 18.76 18.34 16.49
CA GLY A 223 17.40 18.69 16.09
C GLY A 223 17.00 20.10 16.41
N GLN A 224 16.10 20.64 15.60
CA GLN A 224 15.52 21.97 15.75
C GLN A 224 14.01 21.90 15.66
N THR A 225 13.31 22.68 16.48
CA THR A 225 11.86 22.68 16.58
C THR A 225 11.28 24.02 16.18
N PHE A 226 10.30 23.97 15.30
CA PHE A 226 9.54 25.12 14.80
C PHE A 226 8.04 24.87 15.00
N ASP A 227 7.22 25.86 14.73
CA ASP A 227 5.80 25.62 14.53
C ASP A 227 5.60 24.81 13.23
N GLU A 228 4.74 23.79 13.29
CA GLU A 228 4.39 22.92 12.18
C GLU A 228 5.53 22.07 11.60
N THR A 229 6.77 22.19 12.09
CA THR A 229 7.91 21.42 11.61
C THR A 229 8.89 21.04 12.72
N LEU A 230 9.52 19.87 12.55
CA LEU A 230 10.66 19.39 13.31
C LEU A 230 11.74 18.98 12.31
N SER A 231 12.94 19.53 12.44
CA SER A 231 14.13 19.07 11.71
C SER A 231 15.00 18.21 12.62
N MET A 232 15.55 17.11 12.07
CA MET A 232 16.45 16.23 12.81
C MET A 232 17.54 15.70 11.87
N THR A 233 18.79 15.81 12.30
CA THR A 233 19.93 15.20 11.64
C THR A 233 20.38 13.99 12.44
N ILE A 234 20.64 12.87 11.78
CA ILE A 234 21.00 11.59 12.40
C ILE A 234 22.20 11.01 11.66
N LYS A 235 23.22 10.63 12.43
CA LYS A 235 24.41 9.97 11.93
C LYS A 235 24.72 8.73 12.76
N ALA A 236 25.00 7.61 12.12
CA ALA A 236 25.50 6.44 12.84
C ALA A 236 26.97 6.63 13.21
N ALA A 237 27.26 6.57 14.51
CA ALA A 237 28.62 6.46 15.00
C ALA A 237 28.96 4.97 15.18
N PHE A 238 30.04 4.50 14.58
CA PHE A 238 30.47 3.13 14.76
C PHE A 238 30.79 2.85 16.23
N LYS A 239 30.32 1.74 16.78
CA LYS A 239 30.85 1.21 18.03
C LYS A 239 32.34 0.93 17.79
N LYS A 240 33.24 1.65 18.49
CA LYS A 240 34.60 1.12 18.68
C LYS A 240 34.41 -0.20 19.42
N GLY A 241 34.77 -1.31 18.75
CA GLY A 241 34.81 -2.63 19.33
C GLY A 241 35.78 -2.73 20.53
#